data_760c3f594ff21255c101411fca5fb0d6
#
_entry.id   760c3f594ff21255c101411fca5fb0d6
#
_cell.length_a   1.000
_cell.length_b   1.000
_cell.length_c   1.000
_cell.angle_alpha   90.00
_cell.angle_beta   90.00
_cell.angle_gamma   90.00
#
_symmetry.space_group_name_H-M   'P 1'
#
loop_
_entity.id
_entity.type
_entity.pdbx_description
1 polymer ?
#
loop_
_entity_poly.entity_id
_entity_poly.type
_entity_poly.pdbx_seq_one_letter_code
_entity_poly.pdbx_strand_id
1 'polypeptide(L)'
;MWTVVIALLPALIAAYLFFGWRSIWITILGVVSAVVTEALVQFLTKRPVTISDGSAVVTGMLLAFNLPPLTPWWIPVVGSVFAITIGKQIFGGFGYNPVNPALLGRAFLMASWPVQMTTGWATKLANAGIATVSGLKQTLITGGDAQLQNLITSATPLNLAQQIRGDIIAGTAGDSARTIFHQLSSLDYIKELFWGNIGGCIGEVSAAALILGAAILVYKHYIEWRIPIGYIGTVAFLSWMVGGIDGLFSGPILFHIFSGGLILGAFFMATDMVTSPVTKTGRLIFGIGCGVLTVVIRTWGGYPEGVSYSILIMNIAVPLIDKITLQKTFGYRKKSKK
;
A
#
# COMPACT_ATOMS: atom_id res chain seq x y z
N MET A 1 1.24 18.09 -8.83
CA MET A 1 1.80 17.45 -7.62
C MET A 1 1.22 18.03 -6.32
N TRP A 2 1.14 19.33 -6.13
CA TRP A 2 0.60 19.93 -4.89
C TRP A 2 -0.83 19.49 -4.54
N THR A 3 -1.69 19.28 -5.54
CA THR A 3 -3.05 18.74 -5.28
C THR A 3 -3.02 17.34 -4.68
N VAL A 4 -2.03 16.51 -5.04
CA VAL A 4 -1.84 15.18 -4.44
C VAL A 4 -1.43 15.32 -2.97
N VAL A 5 -0.53 16.26 -2.66
CA VAL A 5 -0.17 16.57 -1.26
C VAL A 5 -1.40 16.98 -0.45
N ILE A 6 -2.25 17.87 -0.99
CA ILE A 6 -3.50 18.30 -0.32
C ILE A 6 -4.45 17.10 -0.14
N ALA A 7 -4.56 16.22 -1.13
CA ALA A 7 -5.40 15.03 -1.06
C ALA A 7 -4.90 13.99 -0.04
N LEU A 8 -3.61 14.00 0.31
CA LEU A 8 -3.04 13.13 1.34
C LEU A 8 -3.14 13.73 2.77
N LEU A 9 -3.44 15.03 2.89
CA LEU A 9 -3.57 15.67 4.22
C LEU A 9 -4.63 15.01 5.12
N PRO A 10 -5.84 14.64 4.66
CA PRO A 10 -6.80 13.94 5.51
C PRO A 10 -6.23 12.66 6.12
N ALA A 11 -5.46 11.88 5.34
CA ALA A 11 -4.82 10.67 5.83
C ALA A 11 -3.71 10.98 6.86
N LEU A 12 -2.95 12.08 6.67
CA LEU A 12 -1.96 12.53 7.64
C LEU A 12 -2.62 12.99 8.96
N ILE A 13 -3.76 13.69 8.88
CA ILE A 13 -4.52 14.10 10.06
C ILE A 13 -5.03 12.86 10.81
N ALA A 14 -5.59 11.88 10.11
CA ALA A 14 -6.01 10.62 10.70
C ALA A 14 -4.82 9.90 11.38
N ALA A 15 -3.65 9.82 10.71
CA ALA A 15 -2.45 9.25 11.30
C ALA A 15 -1.99 9.97 12.57
N TYR A 16 -2.12 11.30 12.62
CA TYR A 16 -1.84 12.08 13.83
C TYR A 16 -2.80 11.75 14.97
N LEU A 17 -4.08 11.62 14.68
CA LEU A 17 -5.10 11.30 15.69
C LEU A 17 -4.87 9.91 16.32
N PHE A 18 -4.49 8.90 15.51
CA PHE A 18 -4.33 7.53 15.98
C PHE A 18 -2.90 7.23 16.50
N PHE A 19 -1.85 7.71 15.85
CA PHE A 19 -0.46 7.43 16.23
C PHE A 19 0.23 8.58 16.96
N GLY A 20 -0.37 9.78 16.97
CA GLY A 20 0.19 10.97 17.61
C GLY A 20 1.31 11.63 16.80
N TRP A 21 2.09 12.48 17.49
CA TRP A 21 3.12 13.35 16.90
C TRP A 21 4.20 12.57 16.10
N ARG A 22 4.43 11.33 16.45
CA ARG A 22 5.48 10.52 15.83
C ARG A 22 5.23 10.26 14.34
N SER A 23 3.97 10.10 13.93
CA SER A 23 3.59 9.96 12.52
C SER A 23 3.92 11.20 11.68
N ILE A 24 3.67 12.38 12.25
CA ILE A 24 4.03 13.65 11.60
C ILE A 24 5.55 13.77 11.48
N TRP A 25 6.29 13.45 12.54
CA TRP A 25 7.74 13.54 12.55
C TRP A 25 8.39 12.65 11.48
N ILE A 26 7.96 11.40 11.36
CA ILE A 26 8.44 10.47 10.32
C ILE A 26 8.10 11.01 8.91
N THR A 27 6.90 11.56 8.73
CA THR A 27 6.50 12.14 7.45
C THR A 27 7.36 13.36 7.10
N ILE A 28 7.61 14.25 8.05
CA ILE A 28 8.50 15.42 7.84
C ILE A 28 9.91 14.96 7.48
N LEU A 29 10.48 13.99 8.20
CA LEU A 29 11.80 13.46 7.88
C LEU A 29 11.86 12.85 6.47
N GLY A 30 10.84 12.07 6.08
CA GLY A 30 10.75 11.52 4.73
C GLY A 30 10.68 12.60 3.65
N VAL A 31 9.86 13.62 3.85
CA VAL A 31 9.70 14.74 2.91
C VAL A 31 10.96 15.59 2.83
N VAL A 32 11.50 16.01 3.97
CA VAL A 32 12.71 16.88 4.01
C VAL A 32 13.90 16.15 3.37
N SER A 33 14.12 14.89 3.73
CA SER A 33 15.22 14.11 3.15
C SER A 33 15.05 13.90 1.64
N ALA A 34 13.82 13.67 1.15
CA ALA A 34 13.55 13.56 -0.28
C ALA A 34 13.86 14.85 -1.04
N VAL A 35 13.39 16.00 -0.52
CA VAL A 35 13.63 17.33 -1.12
C VAL A 35 15.10 17.70 -1.10
N VAL A 36 15.79 17.51 0.03
CA VAL A 36 17.23 17.80 0.15
C VAL A 36 18.03 16.91 -0.78
N THR A 37 17.71 15.63 -0.87
CA THR A 37 18.39 14.69 -1.77
C THR A 37 18.19 15.09 -3.23
N GLU A 38 16.98 15.47 -3.63
CA GLU A 38 16.71 15.92 -4.99
C GLU A 38 17.53 17.17 -5.34
N ALA A 39 17.53 18.17 -4.44
CA ALA A 39 18.35 19.38 -4.62
C ALA A 39 19.83 19.05 -4.76
N LEU A 40 20.35 18.21 -3.86
CA LEU A 40 21.76 17.85 -3.84
C LEU A 40 22.17 17.12 -5.12
N VAL A 41 21.39 16.12 -5.56
CA VAL A 41 21.71 15.37 -6.78
C VAL A 41 21.62 16.27 -8.01
N GLN A 42 20.62 17.14 -8.12
CA GLN A 42 20.49 18.08 -9.24
C GLN A 42 21.64 19.08 -9.26
N PHE A 43 22.04 19.59 -8.09
CA PHE A 43 23.20 20.48 -7.97
C PHE A 43 24.50 19.79 -8.38
N LEU A 44 24.77 18.58 -7.88
CA LEU A 44 25.97 17.79 -8.22
C LEU A 44 26.03 17.42 -9.71
N THR A 45 24.87 17.13 -10.31
CA THR A 45 24.78 16.79 -11.74
C THR A 45 24.66 17.99 -12.66
N LYS A 46 24.76 19.21 -12.11
CA LYS A 46 24.63 20.49 -12.84
C LYS A 46 23.33 20.62 -13.63
N ARG A 47 22.25 20.03 -13.13
CA ARG A 47 20.90 20.13 -13.71
C ARG A 47 20.14 21.29 -13.04
N PRO A 48 19.12 21.87 -13.71
CA PRO A 48 18.27 22.87 -13.08
C PRO A 48 17.55 22.26 -11.86
N VAL A 49 17.52 23.02 -10.78
CA VAL A 49 16.84 22.60 -9.54
C VAL A 49 15.34 22.77 -9.71
N THR A 50 14.59 21.66 -9.67
CA THR A 50 13.13 21.60 -9.93
C THR A 50 12.30 21.28 -8.68
N ILE A 51 12.78 21.58 -7.48
CA ILE A 51 12.12 21.27 -6.20
C ILE A 51 10.69 21.83 -6.12
N SER A 52 10.43 22.96 -6.78
CA SER A 52 9.13 23.66 -6.76
C SER A 52 7.98 22.88 -7.38
N ASP A 53 8.27 21.82 -8.16
CA ASP A 53 7.26 20.95 -8.78
C ASP A 53 6.48 20.10 -7.76
N GLY A 54 7.01 19.94 -6.54
CA GLY A 54 6.41 19.16 -5.46
C GLY A 54 6.52 17.64 -5.61
N SER A 55 7.21 17.15 -6.62
CA SER A 55 7.32 15.68 -6.86
C SER A 55 8.13 14.96 -5.79
N ALA A 56 9.22 15.60 -5.27
CA ALA A 56 9.97 15.05 -4.14
C ALA A 56 9.14 15.01 -2.85
N VAL A 57 8.30 16.04 -2.63
CA VAL A 57 7.39 16.10 -1.48
C VAL A 57 6.41 14.91 -1.53
N VAL A 58 5.80 14.67 -2.68
CA VAL A 58 4.88 13.51 -2.87
C VAL A 58 5.61 12.20 -2.65
N THR A 59 6.82 12.02 -3.22
CA THR A 59 7.62 10.80 -3.04
C THR A 59 7.95 10.55 -1.58
N GLY A 60 8.45 11.57 -0.85
CA GLY A 60 8.77 11.45 0.56
C GLY A 60 7.55 11.18 1.44
N MET A 61 6.41 11.82 1.14
CA MET A 61 5.16 11.62 1.86
C MET A 61 4.58 10.21 1.63
N LEU A 62 4.53 9.75 0.38
CA LEU A 62 4.06 8.39 0.05
C LEU A 62 4.97 7.32 0.64
N LEU A 63 6.31 7.53 0.65
CA LEU A 63 7.23 6.63 1.31
C LEU A 63 6.95 6.56 2.82
N ALA A 64 6.85 7.71 3.49
CA ALA A 64 6.57 7.79 4.92
C ALA A 64 5.23 7.13 5.28
N PHE A 65 4.22 7.26 4.43
CA PHE A 65 2.92 6.61 4.62
C PHE A 65 2.99 5.07 4.55
N ASN A 66 4.01 4.52 3.94
CA ASN A 66 4.28 3.09 3.89
C ASN A 66 5.17 2.58 5.03
N LEU A 67 5.50 3.42 6.01
CA LEU A 67 6.34 3.05 7.14
C LEU A 67 5.48 2.82 8.40
N PRO A 68 5.94 1.92 9.31
CA PRO A 68 5.36 1.79 10.64
C PRO A 68 5.56 3.07 11.46
N PRO A 69 4.62 3.45 12.35
CA PRO A 69 4.72 4.68 13.15
C PRO A 69 5.85 4.67 14.18
N LEU A 70 6.32 3.50 14.61
CA LEU A 70 7.43 3.37 15.57
C LEU A 70 8.79 3.15 14.92
N THR A 71 8.89 3.29 13.60
CA THR A 71 10.14 3.16 12.85
C THR A 71 11.21 4.14 13.35
N PRO A 72 12.50 3.72 13.44
CA PRO A 72 13.61 4.62 13.76
C PRO A 72 13.71 5.78 12.76
N TRP A 73 14.14 6.94 13.24
CA TRP A 73 14.20 8.18 12.46
C TRP A 73 15.09 8.12 11.20
N TRP A 74 16.09 7.27 11.16
CA TRP A 74 17.00 7.12 10.02
C TRP A 74 16.39 6.32 8.86
N ILE A 75 15.40 5.46 9.09
CA ILE A 75 14.74 4.65 8.06
C ILE A 75 14.05 5.53 7.00
N PRO A 76 13.16 6.50 7.34
CA PRO A 76 12.58 7.39 6.34
C PRO A 76 13.63 8.20 5.58
N VAL A 77 14.74 8.56 6.21
CA VAL A 77 15.85 9.28 5.57
C VAL A 77 16.53 8.41 4.51
N VAL A 78 17.00 7.22 4.90
CA VAL A 78 17.68 6.30 3.98
C VAL A 78 16.75 5.88 2.84
N GLY A 79 15.48 5.57 3.14
CA GLY A 79 14.49 5.22 2.12
C GLY A 79 14.22 6.34 1.12
N SER A 80 14.12 7.58 1.58
CA SER A 80 13.92 8.75 0.72
C SER A 80 15.14 9.05 -0.14
N VAL A 81 16.35 8.94 0.42
CA VAL A 81 17.59 9.08 -0.34
C VAL A 81 17.64 8.05 -1.46
N PHE A 82 17.37 6.79 -1.16
CA PHE A 82 17.35 5.72 -2.17
C PHE A 82 16.25 5.94 -3.21
N ALA A 83 15.03 6.26 -2.79
CA ALA A 83 13.88 6.50 -3.68
C ALA A 83 14.17 7.63 -4.68
N ILE A 84 14.75 8.75 -4.23
CA ILE A 84 15.05 9.89 -5.09
C ILE A 84 16.27 9.63 -5.96
N THR A 85 17.37 9.13 -5.41
CA THR A 85 18.60 8.90 -6.20
C THR A 85 18.40 7.81 -7.23
N ILE A 86 18.04 6.61 -6.78
CA ILE A 86 17.95 5.42 -7.64
C ILE A 86 16.61 5.38 -8.40
N GLY A 87 15.49 5.69 -7.72
CA GLY A 87 14.16 5.56 -8.33
C GLY A 87 13.81 6.69 -9.29
N LYS A 88 14.45 7.87 -9.17
CA LYS A 88 14.06 9.06 -9.95
C LYS A 88 15.23 9.71 -10.69
N GLN A 89 16.30 10.11 -10.00
CA GLN A 89 17.34 10.97 -10.57
C GLN A 89 18.29 10.24 -11.54
N ILE A 90 18.59 8.96 -11.33
CA ILE A 90 19.42 8.16 -12.25
C ILE A 90 18.78 8.10 -13.64
N PHE A 91 17.47 8.00 -13.73
CA PHE A 91 16.74 7.90 -15.00
C PHE A 91 16.53 9.23 -15.70
N GLY A 92 16.85 10.36 -15.07
CA GLY A 92 16.72 11.68 -15.69
C GLY A 92 15.83 12.65 -14.92
N GLY A 93 15.23 12.26 -13.83
CA GLY A 93 14.35 13.08 -12.99
C GLY A 93 12.87 12.76 -13.18
N PHE A 94 12.02 13.73 -12.83
CA PHE A 94 10.57 13.57 -12.93
C PHE A 94 10.11 13.33 -14.38
N GLY A 95 9.32 12.31 -14.59
CA GLY A 95 8.80 11.93 -15.92
C GLY A 95 9.57 10.82 -16.63
N TYR A 96 10.78 10.49 -16.18
CA TYR A 96 11.61 9.44 -16.78
C TYR A 96 11.76 8.19 -15.91
N ASN A 97 11.19 8.18 -14.72
CA ASN A 97 11.24 7.05 -13.80
C ASN A 97 10.40 5.86 -14.32
N PRO A 98 11.02 4.67 -14.47
CA PRO A 98 10.32 3.48 -14.97
C PRO A 98 9.37 2.87 -13.94
N VAL A 99 9.60 3.11 -12.66
CA VAL A 99 8.82 2.61 -11.52
C VAL A 99 8.51 3.72 -10.54
N ASN A 100 7.50 3.53 -9.69
CA ASN A 100 7.17 4.49 -8.65
C ASN A 100 8.32 4.57 -7.63
N PRO A 101 8.95 5.76 -7.44
CA PRO A 101 10.12 5.91 -6.59
C PRO A 101 9.86 5.62 -5.11
N ALA A 102 8.68 5.99 -4.59
CA ALA A 102 8.32 5.74 -3.19
C ALA A 102 8.21 4.24 -2.91
N LEU A 103 7.61 3.48 -3.83
CA LEU A 103 7.49 2.02 -3.72
C LEU A 103 8.84 1.33 -3.86
N LEU A 104 9.71 1.83 -4.73
CA LEU A 104 11.07 1.31 -4.87
C LEU A 104 11.88 1.52 -3.59
N GLY A 105 11.76 2.71 -2.97
CA GLY A 105 12.36 2.99 -1.66
C GLY A 105 11.84 2.06 -0.56
N ARG A 106 10.52 1.82 -0.53
CA ARG A 106 9.92 0.85 0.40
C ARG A 106 10.44 -0.57 0.19
N ALA A 107 10.50 -1.04 -1.06
CA ALA A 107 11.00 -2.37 -1.39
C ALA A 107 12.46 -2.55 -0.94
N PHE A 108 13.30 -1.52 -1.16
CA PHE A 108 14.67 -1.50 -0.66
C PHE A 108 14.75 -1.59 0.87
N LEU A 109 13.96 -0.78 1.58
CA LEU A 109 13.92 -0.81 3.05
C LEU A 109 13.45 -2.16 3.58
N MET A 110 12.44 -2.76 2.96
CA MET A 110 11.92 -4.07 3.34
C MET A 110 12.95 -5.18 3.14
N ALA A 111 13.73 -5.11 2.05
CA ALA A 111 14.79 -6.08 1.77
C ALA A 111 16.00 -5.93 2.71
N SER A 112 16.35 -4.68 3.07
CA SER A 112 17.54 -4.39 3.88
C SER A 112 17.28 -4.46 5.39
N TRP A 113 16.11 -4.03 5.83
CA TRP A 113 15.74 -3.95 7.25
C TRP A 113 14.32 -4.48 7.51
N PRO A 114 14.07 -5.77 7.25
CA PRO A 114 12.72 -6.35 7.37
C PRO A 114 12.14 -6.22 8.78
N VAL A 115 12.94 -6.36 9.81
CA VAL A 115 12.47 -6.28 11.21
C VAL A 115 11.89 -4.89 11.50
N GLN A 116 12.61 -3.81 11.17
CA GLN A 116 12.16 -2.44 11.40
C GLN A 116 10.92 -2.08 10.57
N MET A 117 10.73 -2.75 9.43
CA MET A 117 9.61 -2.54 8.51
C MET A 117 8.37 -3.36 8.88
N THR A 118 8.51 -4.43 9.65
CA THR A 118 7.42 -5.34 10.03
C THR A 118 7.06 -5.29 11.51
N THR A 119 7.77 -4.51 12.31
CA THR A 119 7.49 -4.29 13.74
C THR A 119 7.11 -2.83 13.99
N GLY A 120 6.54 -2.54 15.16
CA GLY A 120 6.25 -1.15 15.53
C GLY A 120 4.87 -0.64 15.07
N TRP A 121 3.90 -1.52 15.02
CA TRP A 121 2.50 -1.23 14.65
C TRP A 121 1.64 -0.68 15.80
N ALA A 122 2.23 -0.12 16.84
CA ALA A 122 1.50 0.34 18.02
C ALA A 122 0.60 1.54 17.68
N THR A 123 -0.65 1.47 18.10
CA THR A 123 -1.59 2.61 18.11
C THR A 123 -1.51 3.36 19.45
N LYS A 124 -1.90 4.63 19.45
CA LYS A 124 -1.99 5.44 20.69
C LYS A 124 -2.98 4.82 21.70
N LEU A 125 -4.03 4.19 21.20
CA LEU A 125 -5.05 3.47 21.97
C LEU A 125 -4.56 2.16 22.58
N ALA A 126 -3.63 1.46 21.91
CA ALA A 126 -3.00 0.25 22.46
C ALA A 126 -2.17 0.55 23.72
N ASN A 127 -1.52 1.73 23.77
CA ASN A 127 -0.81 2.20 24.97
C ASN A 127 -1.75 2.59 26.12
N ALA A 128 -3.02 2.89 25.84
CA ALA A 128 -4.03 3.22 26.85
C ALA A 128 -4.74 1.98 27.44
N GLY A 129 -4.31 0.77 27.10
CA GLY A 129 -4.89 -0.47 27.61
C GLY A 129 -6.31 -0.78 27.09
N ILE A 130 -6.85 0.08 26.24
CA ILE A 130 -8.13 -0.10 25.56
C ILE A 130 -7.81 -0.70 24.19
N ALA A 131 -7.41 -1.96 24.20
CA ALA A 131 -7.33 -2.70 22.97
C ALA A 131 -8.77 -2.90 22.48
N THR A 132 -9.07 -2.37 21.31
CA THR A 132 -10.29 -2.66 20.54
C THR A 132 -10.33 -4.13 20.09
N VAL A 133 -9.33 -4.87 20.45
CA VAL A 133 -9.23 -6.32 20.50
C VAL A 133 -9.79 -6.86 21.82
N SER A 134 -10.61 -6.10 22.56
CA SER A 134 -11.13 -6.56 23.85
C SER A 134 -11.93 -7.87 23.72
N GLY A 135 -12.66 -8.06 22.65
CA GLY A 135 -13.31 -9.34 22.34
C GLY A 135 -12.33 -10.46 21.97
N LEU A 136 -11.36 -10.17 21.12
CA LEU A 136 -10.29 -11.10 20.75
C LEU A 136 -9.38 -11.46 21.93
N LYS A 137 -9.02 -10.48 22.75
CA LYS A 137 -8.20 -10.69 23.96
C LYS A 137 -8.93 -11.54 25.00
N GLN A 138 -10.23 -11.36 25.15
CA GLN A 138 -11.06 -12.13 26.08
C GLN A 138 -11.18 -13.61 25.66
N THR A 139 -11.36 -13.86 24.36
CA THR A 139 -11.46 -15.23 23.80
C THR A 139 -10.11 -15.96 23.88
N LEU A 140 -8.98 -15.28 23.81
CA LEU A 140 -7.64 -15.87 23.88
C LEU A 140 -7.13 -16.10 25.29
N ILE A 141 -7.52 -15.25 26.25
CA ILE A 141 -7.19 -15.45 27.68
C ILE A 141 -7.85 -16.72 28.21
N THR A 142 -9.01 -17.08 27.67
CA THR A 142 -9.71 -18.34 28.01
C THR A 142 -9.20 -19.56 27.25
N GLY A 143 -8.46 -19.39 26.14
CA GLY A 143 -8.04 -20.50 25.25
C GLY A 143 -6.60 -21.01 25.39
N GLY A 144 -5.77 -20.39 26.22
CA GLY A 144 -4.48 -20.99 26.65
C GLY A 144 -3.29 -20.99 25.67
N ASP A 145 -3.43 -20.51 24.43
CA ASP A 145 -2.35 -20.53 23.44
C ASP A 145 -1.48 -19.27 23.50
N ALA A 146 -0.35 -19.34 24.25
CA ALA A 146 0.62 -18.25 24.39
C ALA A 146 1.23 -17.78 23.03
N GLN A 147 1.28 -18.64 22.02
CA GLN A 147 1.75 -18.27 20.67
C GLN A 147 0.78 -17.35 19.96
N LEU A 148 -0.52 -17.56 20.07
CA LEU A 148 -1.56 -16.69 19.51
C LEU A 148 -1.60 -15.31 20.19
N GLN A 149 -1.32 -15.23 21.48
CA GLN A 149 -1.23 -13.94 22.19
C GLN A 149 -0.09 -13.05 21.68
N ASN A 150 1.08 -13.62 21.37
CA ASN A 150 2.22 -12.90 20.84
C ASN A 150 1.98 -12.43 19.40
N LEU A 151 1.25 -13.18 18.58
CA LEU A 151 0.90 -12.83 17.21
C LEU A 151 -0.05 -11.62 17.15
N ILE A 152 -1.03 -11.54 18.03
CA ILE A 152 -2.04 -10.45 18.02
C ILE A 152 -1.45 -9.12 18.46
N THR A 153 -0.45 -9.12 19.33
CA THR A 153 0.15 -7.88 19.84
C THR A 153 1.18 -7.25 18.90
N SER A 154 1.70 -8.00 17.93
CA SER A 154 2.80 -7.56 17.06
C SER A 154 2.51 -7.58 15.55
N ALA A 155 1.40 -8.14 15.11
CA ALA A 155 1.09 -8.32 13.68
C ALA A 155 0.02 -7.35 13.17
N THR A 156 0.10 -6.98 11.87
CA THR A 156 -1.01 -6.30 11.19
C THR A 156 -2.20 -7.26 11.04
N PRO A 157 -3.45 -6.75 10.94
CA PRO A 157 -4.62 -7.60 10.73
C PRO A 157 -4.47 -8.58 9.56
N LEU A 158 -3.83 -8.13 8.50
CA LEU A 158 -3.62 -8.92 7.30
C LEU A 158 -2.59 -10.04 7.51
N ASN A 159 -1.51 -9.76 8.25
CA ASN A 159 -0.50 -10.76 8.62
C ASN A 159 -1.12 -11.84 9.53
N LEU A 160 -1.91 -11.42 10.52
CA LEU A 160 -2.63 -12.33 11.40
C LEU A 160 -3.60 -13.25 10.63
N ALA A 161 -4.39 -12.68 9.72
CA ALA A 161 -5.32 -13.45 8.89
C ALA A 161 -4.59 -14.45 7.98
N GLN A 162 -3.43 -14.06 7.40
CA GLN A 162 -2.63 -14.94 6.55
C GLN A 162 -2.04 -16.11 7.35
N GLN A 163 -1.50 -15.86 8.54
CA GLN A 163 -0.93 -16.90 9.40
C GLN A 163 -2.01 -17.88 9.87
N ILE A 164 -3.12 -17.36 10.42
CA ILE A 164 -4.25 -18.20 10.87
C ILE A 164 -4.77 -19.08 9.73
N ARG A 165 -4.92 -18.50 8.53
CA ARG A 165 -5.34 -19.26 7.36
C ARG A 165 -4.34 -20.35 6.98
N GLY A 166 -3.04 -20.04 7.02
CA GLY A 166 -1.97 -21.01 6.77
C GLY A 166 -2.03 -22.19 7.76
N ASP A 167 -2.20 -21.91 9.04
CA ASP A 167 -2.28 -22.92 10.10
C ASP A 167 -3.54 -23.78 9.98
N ILE A 168 -4.68 -23.20 9.60
CA ILE A 168 -5.93 -23.94 9.34
C ILE A 168 -5.75 -24.89 8.15
N ILE A 169 -5.16 -24.42 7.04
CA ILE A 169 -4.92 -25.24 5.84
C ILE A 169 -3.92 -26.36 6.14
N ALA A 170 -2.91 -26.11 6.97
CA ALA A 170 -1.93 -27.10 7.41
C ALA A 170 -2.49 -28.10 8.43
N GLY A 171 -3.71 -27.87 8.95
CA GLY A 171 -4.33 -28.73 9.98
C GLY A 171 -3.70 -28.60 11.37
N THR A 172 -2.88 -27.59 11.59
CA THR A 172 -2.20 -27.32 12.88
C THR A 172 -3.02 -26.43 13.81
N ALA A 173 -4.05 -25.76 13.28
CA ALA A 173 -4.86 -24.81 14.02
C ALA A 173 -6.07 -25.46 14.70
N GLY A 174 -6.32 -25.10 15.96
CA GLY A 174 -7.52 -25.48 16.70
C GLY A 174 -8.76 -24.64 16.29
N ASP A 175 -9.93 -25.00 16.86
CA ASP A 175 -11.21 -24.30 16.61
C ASP A 175 -11.17 -22.80 17.00
N SER A 176 -10.32 -22.43 17.95
CA SER A 176 -10.05 -21.03 18.33
C SER A 176 -9.55 -20.18 17.15
N ALA A 177 -8.70 -20.72 16.29
CA ALA A 177 -8.18 -20.00 15.12
C ALA A 177 -9.27 -19.68 14.09
N ARG A 178 -10.21 -20.60 13.87
CA ARG A 178 -11.38 -20.35 13.00
C ARG A 178 -12.26 -19.23 13.56
N THR A 179 -12.51 -19.26 14.85
CA THR A 179 -13.30 -18.22 15.53
C THR A 179 -12.65 -16.83 15.37
N ILE A 180 -11.33 -16.74 15.52
CA ILE A 180 -10.58 -15.50 15.34
C ILE A 180 -10.68 -15.01 13.89
N PHE A 181 -10.53 -15.89 12.89
CA PHE A 181 -10.67 -15.52 11.49
C PHE A 181 -12.07 -14.94 11.17
N HIS A 182 -13.12 -15.56 11.70
CA HIS A 182 -14.49 -15.05 11.55
C HIS A 182 -14.69 -13.71 12.27
N GLN A 183 -14.06 -13.50 13.44
CA GLN A 183 -14.09 -12.21 14.13
C GLN A 183 -13.38 -11.11 13.33
N LEU A 184 -12.22 -11.39 12.70
CA LEU A 184 -11.53 -10.45 11.80
C LEU A 184 -12.40 -10.08 10.57
N SER A 185 -13.31 -10.95 10.19
CA SER A 185 -14.25 -10.75 9.09
C SER A 185 -15.57 -10.12 9.52
N SER A 186 -15.77 -9.85 10.82
CA SER A 186 -17.01 -9.27 11.35
C SER A 186 -17.22 -7.84 10.89
N LEU A 187 -18.49 -7.41 10.81
CA LEU A 187 -18.85 -6.03 10.41
C LEU A 187 -18.29 -4.98 11.38
N ASP A 188 -18.20 -5.30 12.65
CA ASP A 188 -17.68 -4.35 13.63
C ASP A 188 -16.17 -4.15 13.48
N TYR A 189 -15.43 -5.21 13.19
CA TYR A 189 -14.01 -5.11 12.88
C TYR A 189 -13.75 -4.37 11.56
N ILE A 190 -14.60 -4.57 10.54
CA ILE A 190 -14.54 -3.85 9.26
C ILE A 190 -14.83 -2.35 9.47
N LYS A 191 -15.74 -1.96 10.36
CA LYS A 191 -15.95 -0.55 10.72
C LYS A 191 -14.70 0.06 11.33
N GLU A 192 -13.99 -0.66 12.20
CA GLU A 192 -12.74 -0.19 12.79
C GLU A 192 -11.64 -0.03 11.75
N LEU A 193 -11.51 -0.97 10.79
CA LEU A 193 -10.63 -0.84 9.62
C LEU A 193 -10.97 0.40 8.78
N PHE A 194 -12.25 0.68 8.58
CA PHE A 194 -12.69 1.82 7.80
C PHE A 194 -12.37 3.16 8.47
N TRP A 195 -12.63 3.28 9.77
CA TRP A 195 -12.36 4.50 10.53
C TRP A 195 -10.88 4.65 10.94
N GLY A 196 -10.16 3.54 11.16
CA GLY A 196 -8.71 3.59 11.37
C GLY A 196 -8.21 3.26 12.76
N ASN A 197 -9.01 2.63 13.62
CA ASN A 197 -8.61 2.27 14.98
C ASN A 197 -7.79 0.97 15.07
N ILE A 198 -6.92 0.74 14.10
CA ILE A 198 -6.16 -0.51 13.96
C ILE A 198 -4.70 -0.19 13.67
N GLY A 199 -3.80 -1.07 14.14
CA GLY A 199 -2.37 -0.97 13.83
C GLY A 199 -2.07 -1.22 12.36
N GLY A 200 -1.24 -0.37 11.77
CA GLY A 200 -0.83 -0.44 10.36
C GLY A 200 0.23 0.60 10.03
N CYS A 201 0.58 0.75 8.75
CA CYS A 201 1.44 1.84 8.29
C CYS A 201 0.75 3.21 8.49
N ILE A 202 1.57 4.28 8.54
CA ILE A 202 1.08 5.65 8.77
C ILE A 202 -0.04 6.03 7.79
N GLY A 203 0.06 5.66 6.52
CA GLY A 203 -0.92 5.99 5.48
C GLY A 203 -2.09 5.00 5.34
N GLU A 204 -2.11 3.90 6.08
CA GLU A 204 -3.13 2.86 5.97
C GLU A 204 -4.20 2.94 7.04
N VAL A 205 -4.01 3.81 8.02
CA VAL A 205 -4.80 3.86 9.26
C VAL A 205 -6.27 4.05 9.00
N SER A 206 -6.67 4.97 8.14
CA SER A 206 -8.07 5.27 7.88
C SER A 206 -8.39 5.18 6.40
N ALA A 207 -9.16 4.15 6.03
CA ALA A 207 -9.70 4.00 4.69
C ALA A 207 -10.62 5.18 4.33
N ALA A 208 -11.41 5.69 5.29
CA ALA A 208 -12.28 6.83 5.09
C ALA A 208 -11.51 8.11 4.69
N ALA A 209 -10.41 8.41 5.39
CA ALA A 209 -9.58 9.58 5.10
C ALA A 209 -8.89 9.47 3.71
N LEU A 210 -8.43 8.27 3.33
CA LEU A 210 -7.86 8.02 2.01
C LEU A 210 -8.92 8.15 0.90
N ILE A 211 -10.13 7.63 1.11
CA ILE A 211 -11.23 7.76 0.13
C ILE A 211 -11.62 9.22 -0.04
N LEU A 212 -11.64 10.02 1.02
CA LEU A 212 -11.89 11.45 0.95
C LEU A 212 -10.82 12.17 0.11
N GLY A 213 -9.55 11.86 0.32
CA GLY A 213 -8.46 12.37 -0.51
C GLY A 213 -8.56 11.91 -1.97
N ALA A 214 -8.88 10.64 -2.20
CA ALA A 214 -9.09 10.09 -3.53
C ALA A 214 -10.25 10.76 -4.26
N ALA A 215 -11.35 11.06 -3.56
CA ALA A 215 -12.50 11.78 -4.13
C ALA A 215 -12.10 13.18 -4.64
N ILE A 216 -11.23 13.90 -3.93
CA ILE A 216 -10.71 15.20 -4.39
C ILE A 216 -9.95 15.05 -5.72
N LEU A 217 -9.12 14.00 -5.86
CA LEU A 217 -8.33 13.76 -7.07
C LEU A 217 -9.19 13.30 -8.24
N VAL A 218 -10.19 12.45 -7.99
CA VAL A 218 -11.17 12.02 -9.01
C VAL A 218 -12.03 13.19 -9.47
N TYR A 219 -12.52 14.02 -8.56
CA TYR A 219 -13.31 15.22 -8.88
C TYR A 219 -12.53 16.21 -9.75
N LYS A 220 -11.23 16.38 -9.48
CA LYS A 220 -10.35 17.22 -10.30
C LYS A 220 -9.84 16.54 -11.57
N HIS A 221 -10.26 15.32 -11.87
CA HIS A 221 -9.82 14.53 -13.03
C HIS A 221 -8.31 14.27 -13.11
N TYR A 222 -7.59 14.29 -11.97
CA TYR A 222 -6.16 13.93 -11.91
C TYR A 222 -5.94 12.42 -11.91
N ILE A 223 -6.92 11.65 -11.45
CA ILE A 223 -6.90 10.19 -11.45
C ILE A 223 -7.96 9.66 -12.40
N GLU A 224 -7.57 8.73 -13.26
CA GLU A 224 -8.50 8.00 -14.09
C GLU A 224 -9.06 6.79 -13.33
N TRP A 225 -10.37 6.68 -13.23
CA TRP A 225 -11.10 5.68 -12.46
C TRP A 225 -10.85 4.22 -12.88
N ARG A 226 -10.33 3.98 -14.10
CA ARG A 226 -10.10 2.63 -14.65
C ARG A 226 -9.08 1.83 -13.86
N ILE A 227 -8.00 2.45 -13.41
CA ILE A 227 -6.96 1.77 -12.62
C ILE A 227 -7.51 1.36 -11.25
N PRO A 228 -8.07 2.27 -10.42
CA PRO A 228 -8.60 1.89 -9.12
C PRO A 228 -9.72 0.86 -9.20
N ILE A 229 -10.67 1.00 -10.14
CA ILE A 229 -11.76 0.03 -10.30
C ILE A 229 -11.24 -1.33 -10.74
N GLY A 230 -10.34 -1.38 -11.73
CA GLY A 230 -9.71 -2.63 -12.15
C GLY A 230 -8.95 -3.30 -11.01
N TYR A 231 -8.20 -2.52 -10.23
CA TYR A 231 -7.40 -3.03 -9.12
C TYR A 231 -8.28 -3.56 -7.98
N ILE A 232 -9.14 -2.69 -7.42
CA ILE A 232 -10.00 -3.04 -6.28
C ILE A 232 -11.02 -4.13 -6.67
N GLY A 233 -11.59 -4.04 -7.86
CA GLY A 233 -12.55 -5.04 -8.35
C GLY A 233 -11.92 -6.44 -8.50
N THR A 234 -10.68 -6.51 -9.01
CA THR A 234 -9.97 -7.79 -9.12
C THR A 234 -9.59 -8.34 -7.75
N VAL A 235 -9.11 -7.49 -6.83
CA VAL A 235 -8.83 -7.93 -5.45
C VAL A 235 -10.12 -8.41 -4.78
N ALA A 236 -11.24 -7.68 -4.92
CA ALA A 236 -12.53 -8.09 -4.37
C ALA A 236 -12.97 -9.46 -4.88
N PHE A 237 -12.92 -9.65 -6.21
CA PHE A 237 -13.33 -10.91 -6.84
C PHE A 237 -12.43 -12.09 -6.43
N LEU A 238 -11.13 -11.92 -6.52
CA LEU A 238 -10.19 -13.01 -6.21
C LEU A 238 -10.10 -13.30 -4.71
N SER A 239 -10.18 -12.28 -3.84
CA SER A 239 -10.23 -12.52 -2.40
C SER A 239 -11.51 -13.24 -1.97
N TRP A 240 -12.65 -12.96 -2.62
CA TRP A 240 -13.87 -13.73 -2.43
C TRP A 240 -13.68 -15.19 -2.85
N MET A 241 -13.07 -15.41 -4.01
CA MET A 241 -12.89 -16.75 -4.58
C MET A 241 -11.92 -17.60 -3.75
N VAL A 242 -10.79 -17.04 -3.29
CA VAL A 242 -9.68 -17.82 -2.72
C VAL A 242 -9.34 -17.42 -1.28
N GLY A 243 -9.82 -16.28 -0.77
CA GLY A 243 -9.39 -15.70 0.52
C GLY A 243 -10.01 -16.35 1.77
N GLY A 244 -10.98 -17.25 1.62
CA GLY A 244 -11.69 -17.88 2.74
C GLY A 244 -11.00 -19.09 3.34
N ILE A 245 -11.53 -19.56 4.49
CA ILE A 245 -11.12 -20.79 5.20
C ILE A 245 -12.14 -21.92 5.02
N ASP A 246 -13.39 -21.60 4.67
CA ASP A 246 -14.48 -22.55 4.57
C ASP A 246 -14.67 -23.11 3.14
N GLY A 247 -13.72 -22.85 2.25
CA GLY A 247 -13.72 -23.30 0.87
C GLY A 247 -13.68 -22.16 -0.16
N LEU A 248 -13.91 -22.50 -1.43
CA LEU A 248 -14.00 -21.51 -2.52
C LEU A 248 -15.23 -20.62 -2.33
N PHE A 249 -15.09 -19.33 -2.67
CA PHE A 249 -16.14 -18.30 -2.61
C PHE A 249 -16.62 -17.94 -1.19
N SER A 250 -15.79 -18.16 -0.17
CA SER A 250 -16.09 -17.82 1.22
C SER A 250 -15.24 -16.66 1.78
N GLY A 251 -14.37 -16.06 0.97
CA GLY A 251 -13.42 -15.04 1.42
C GLY A 251 -14.07 -13.70 1.82
N PRO A 252 -13.54 -13.02 2.87
CA PRO A 252 -14.07 -11.77 3.39
C PRO A 252 -13.62 -10.59 2.51
N ILE A 253 -14.43 -10.20 1.52
CA ILE A 253 -14.14 -9.16 0.52
C ILE A 253 -13.76 -7.83 1.19
N LEU A 254 -14.61 -7.32 2.09
CA LEU A 254 -14.43 -6.00 2.70
C LEU A 254 -13.17 -5.95 3.57
N PHE A 255 -12.85 -7.04 4.26
CA PHE A 255 -11.60 -7.16 5.01
C PHE A 255 -10.38 -6.95 4.10
N HIS A 256 -10.32 -7.65 2.96
CA HIS A 256 -9.20 -7.54 2.02
C HIS A 256 -9.10 -6.18 1.32
N ILE A 257 -10.23 -5.47 1.16
CA ILE A 257 -10.25 -4.13 0.57
C ILE A 257 -9.73 -3.09 1.57
N PHE A 258 -10.19 -3.14 2.82
CA PHE A 258 -9.86 -2.12 3.81
C PHE A 258 -8.59 -2.44 4.63
N SER A 259 -8.09 -3.68 4.57
CA SER A 259 -6.84 -4.06 5.24
C SER A 259 -5.63 -3.86 4.34
N GLY A 260 -4.52 -3.41 4.94
CA GLY A 260 -3.27 -3.12 4.22
C GLY A 260 -3.42 -1.94 3.26
N GLY A 261 -2.33 -1.55 2.65
CA GLY A 261 -2.23 -0.36 1.80
C GLY A 261 -2.97 -0.40 0.46
N LEU A 262 -4.04 -1.22 0.30
CA LEU A 262 -4.71 -1.36 -1.00
C LEU A 262 -5.32 -0.03 -1.47
N ILE A 263 -6.03 0.70 -0.61
CA ILE A 263 -6.66 1.98 -0.99
C ILE A 263 -5.60 3.03 -1.31
N LEU A 264 -4.56 3.14 -0.48
CA LEU A 264 -3.43 4.03 -0.74
C LEU A 264 -2.74 3.65 -2.06
N GLY A 265 -2.47 2.35 -2.27
CA GLY A 265 -1.84 1.83 -3.48
C GLY A 265 -2.68 2.07 -4.73
N ALA A 266 -3.98 1.76 -4.69
CA ALA A 266 -4.87 1.84 -5.85
C ALA A 266 -5.14 3.28 -6.30
N PHE A 267 -5.30 4.23 -5.36
CA PHE A 267 -5.67 5.61 -5.71
C PHE A 267 -4.48 6.57 -5.80
N PHE A 268 -3.39 6.36 -5.07
CA PHE A 268 -2.28 7.34 -5.01
C PHE A 268 -0.98 6.84 -5.61
N MET A 269 -0.77 5.52 -5.69
CA MET A 269 0.50 4.95 -6.16
C MET A 269 0.39 4.29 -7.53
N ALA A 270 -0.66 3.51 -7.78
CA ALA A 270 -0.88 2.86 -9.07
C ALA A 270 -1.35 3.84 -10.16
N THR A 271 -1.91 4.98 -9.75
CA THR A 271 -2.38 6.05 -10.64
C THR A 271 -1.32 7.10 -10.96
N ASP A 272 -0.06 6.88 -10.60
CA ASP A 272 1.04 7.76 -10.99
C ASP A 272 1.10 7.90 -12.51
N MET A 273 1.05 9.16 -12.99
CA MET A 273 0.99 9.46 -14.42
C MET A 273 2.21 8.99 -15.20
N VAL A 274 3.37 8.90 -14.53
CA VAL A 274 4.63 8.55 -15.19
C VAL A 274 4.76 7.04 -15.38
N THR A 275 4.31 6.26 -14.40
CA THR A 275 4.53 4.81 -14.33
C THR A 275 3.31 3.99 -14.72
N SER A 276 2.19 4.63 -15.11
CA SER A 276 0.97 3.96 -15.57
C SER A 276 0.85 3.97 -17.09
N PRO A 277 0.12 3.01 -17.70
CA PRO A 277 -0.09 2.94 -19.14
C PRO A 277 -0.80 4.18 -19.71
N VAL A 278 -0.43 4.55 -20.95
CA VAL A 278 -1.02 5.70 -21.65
C VAL A 278 -2.42 5.39 -22.16
N THR A 279 -2.66 4.15 -22.62
CA THR A 279 -3.93 3.77 -23.25
C THR A 279 -5.01 3.45 -22.22
N LYS A 280 -6.27 3.79 -22.55
CA LYS A 280 -7.42 3.52 -21.68
C LYS A 280 -7.59 2.03 -21.34
N THR A 281 -7.40 1.16 -22.34
CA THR A 281 -7.44 -0.30 -22.18
C THR A 281 -6.23 -0.80 -21.38
N GLY A 282 -5.04 -0.23 -21.64
CA GLY A 282 -3.82 -0.55 -20.89
C GLY A 282 -3.96 -0.25 -19.40
N ARG A 283 -4.60 0.86 -19.03
CA ARG A 283 -4.87 1.21 -17.63
C ARG A 283 -5.75 0.20 -16.92
N LEU A 284 -6.78 -0.33 -17.60
CA LEU A 284 -7.62 -1.39 -17.04
C LEU A 284 -6.83 -2.69 -16.86
N ILE A 285 -6.06 -3.10 -17.87
CA ILE A 285 -5.20 -4.30 -17.81
C ILE A 285 -4.18 -4.16 -16.68
N PHE A 286 -3.57 -2.99 -16.54
CA PHE A 286 -2.63 -2.67 -15.46
C PHE A 286 -3.29 -2.83 -14.08
N GLY A 287 -4.48 -2.24 -13.89
CA GLY A 287 -5.24 -2.37 -12.64
C GLY A 287 -5.58 -3.83 -12.31
N ILE A 288 -6.07 -4.59 -13.30
CA ILE A 288 -6.36 -6.02 -13.14
C ILE A 288 -5.09 -6.80 -12.78
N GLY A 289 -3.99 -6.55 -13.49
CA GLY A 289 -2.69 -7.19 -13.20
C GLY A 289 -2.17 -6.90 -11.79
N CYS A 290 -2.27 -5.63 -11.34
CA CYS A 290 -1.96 -5.28 -9.95
C CYS A 290 -2.84 -6.06 -8.96
N GLY A 291 -4.15 -6.19 -9.24
CA GLY A 291 -5.08 -6.92 -8.40
C GLY A 291 -4.75 -8.41 -8.28
N VAL A 292 -4.50 -9.06 -9.41
CA VAL A 292 -4.10 -10.48 -9.45
C VAL A 292 -2.83 -10.71 -8.64
N LEU A 293 -1.77 -9.94 -8.91
CA LEU A 293 -0.49 -10.08 -8.21
C LEU A 293 -0.63 -9.81 -6.70
N THR A 294 -1.44 -8.81 -6.31
CA THR A 294 -1.68 -8.52 -4.89
C THR A 294 -2.31 -9.72 -4.18
N VAL A 295 -3.35 -10.33 -4.76
CA VAL A 295 -4.00 -11.49 -4.14
C VAL A 295 -3.07 -12.70 -4.12
N VAL A 296 -2.32 -12.95 -5.20
CA VAL A 296 -1.33 -14.04 -5.24
C VAL A 296 -0.28 -13.87 -4.14
N ILE A 297 0.28 -12.65 -3.98
CA ILE A 297 1.27 -12.40 -2.94
C ILE A 297 0.67 -12.51 -1.54
N ARG A 298 -0.55 -12.00 -1.32
CA ARG A 298 -1.25 -12.10 -0.03
C ARG A 298 -1.59 -13.54 0.36
N THR A 299 -1.86 -14.39 -0.63
CA THR A 299 -2.36 -15.75 -0.38
C THR A 299 -1.24 -16.78 -0.25
N TRP A 300 -0.22 -16.66 -1.09
CA TRP A 300 0.88 -17.63 -1.20
C TRP A 300 2.28 -17.01 -0.98
N GLY A 301 2.39 -15.68 -0.94
CA GLY A 301 3.68 -15.00 -0.73
C GLY A 301 4.06 -14.90 0.74
N GLY A 302 5.33 -14.61 0.99
CA GLY A 302 5.87 -14.36 2.34
C GLY A 302 5.56 -12.96 2.90
N TYR A 303 5.00 -12.05 2.06
CA TYR A 303 4.68 -10.68 2.49
C TYR A 303 3.16 -10.48 2.47
N PRO A 304 2.54 -10.17 3.63
CA PRO A 304 1.08 -10.11 3.75
C PRO A 304 0.45 -8.96 2.94
N GLU A 305 1.15 -7.86 2.72
CA GLU A 305 0.58 -6.69 2.06
C GLU A 305 0.50 -6.82 0.52
N GLY A 306 1.58 -7.22 -0.12
CA GLY A 306 1.66 -7.48 -1.56
C GLY A 306 1.47 -6.28 -2.50
N VAL A 307 0.84 -5.18 -2.06
CA VAL A 307 0.45 -4.03 -2.89
C VAL A 307 1.67 -3.36 -3.55
N SER A 308 2.72 -3.11 -2.77
CA SER A 308 3.93 -2.42 -3.24
C SER A 308 4.64 -3.20 -4.35
N TYR A 309 4.80 -4.50 -4.14
CA TYR A 309 5.46 -5.38 -5.11
C TYR A 309 4.62 -5.58 -6.37
N SER A 310 3.29 -5.70 -6.23
CA SER A 310 2.39 -5.85 -7.37
C SER A 310 2.46 -4.63 -8.29
N ILE A 311 2.44 -3.42 -7.73
CA ILE A 311 2.55 -2.18 -8.52
C ILE A 311 3.94 -2.08 -9.17
N LEU A 312 5.03 -2.38 -8.44
CA LEU A 312 6.38 -2.34 -9.01
C LEU A 312 6.55 -3.31 -10.18
N ILE A 313 6.07 -4.54 -10.06
CA ILE A 313 6.14 -5.55 -11.13
C ILE A 313 5.32 -5.06 -12.34
N MET A 314 4.13 -4.55 -12.10
CA MET A 314 3.28 -4.05 -13.18
C MET A 314 3.83 -2.78 -13.82
N ASN A 315 4.52 -1.89 -13.09
CA ASN A 315 5.21 -0.74 -13.66
C ASN A 315 6.29 -1.19 -14.69
N ILE A 316 7.04 -2.25 -14.39
CA ILE A 316 8.02 -2.83 -15.34
C ILE A 316 7.31 -3.40 -16.57
N ALA A 317 6.08 -3.91 -16.42
CA ALA A 317 5.30 -4.44 -17.52
C ALA A 317 4.60 -3.37 -18.39
N VAL A 318 4.54 -2.09 -17.95
CA VAL A 318 3.85 -1.00 -18.66
C VAL A 318 4.28 -0.85 -20.12
N PRO A 319 5.58 -0.87 -20.49
CA PRO A 319 5.99 -0.76 -21.91
C PRO A 319 5.44 -1.90 -22.76
N LEU A 320 5.30 -3.11 -22.18
CA LEU A 320 4.72 -4.26 -22.87
C LEU A 320 3.21 -4.09 -23.04
N ILE A 321 2.52 -3.62 -22.01
CA ILE A 321 1.08 -3.36 -22.04
C ILE A 321 0.77 -2.28 -23.07
N ASP A 322 1.53 -1.19 -23.10
CA ASP A 322 1.34 -0.12 -24.07
C ASP A 322 1.57 -0.61 -25.48
N LYS A 323 2.61 -1.43 -25.74
CA LYS A 323 2.86 -2.02 -27.06
C LYS A 323 1.69 -2.87 -27.58
N ILE A 324 1.03 -3.62 -26.70
CA ILE A 324 -0.12 -4.48 -27.06
C ILE A 324 -1.39 -3.64 -27.25
N THR A 325 -1.55 -2.56 -26.48
CA THR A 325 -2.78 -1.74 -26.44
C THR A 325 -2.71 -0.49 -27.32
N LEU A 326 -1.59 -0.25 -28.02
CA LEU A 326 -1.45 0.88 -28.95
C LEU A 326 -2.57 0.86 -29.98
N GLN A 327 -3.27 2.00 -30.10
CA GLN A 327 -4.26 2.20 -31.14
C GLN A 327 -3.57 2.30 -32.50
N LYS A 328 -4.16 1.66 -33.50
CA LYS A 328 -3.66 1.78 -34.86
C LYS A 328 -3.78 3.23 -35.32
N THR A 329 -2.68 3.77 -35.87
CA THR A 329 -2.68 5.12 -36.44
C THR A 329 -3.70 5.22 -37.57
N PHE A 330 -4.34 6.40 -37.70
CA PHE A 330 -5.24 6.68 -38.80
C PHE A 330 -4.55 6.41 -40.14
N GLY A 331 -5.20 5.63 -41.03
CA GLY A 331 -4.60 5.23 -42.31
C GLY A 331 -3.79 3.93 -42.31
N TYR A 332 -3.65 3.22 -41.17
CA TYR A 332 -2.96 1.93 -41.13
C TYR A 332 -3.70 0.88 -41.96
N ARG A 333 -3.20 0.55 -43.17
CA ARG A 333 -3.64 -0.63 -43.96
C ARG A 333 -2.85 -1.85 -43.51
N LYS A 334 -3.56 -2.87 -43.00
CA LYS A 334 -2.97 -4.17 -42.69
C LYS A 334 -2.39 -4.74 -44.02
N LYS A 335 -1.05 -4.87 -44.14
CA LYS A 335 -0.47 -5.59 -45.25
C LYS A 335 -1.05 -7.00 -45.26
N SER A 336 -1.84 -7.33 -46.30
CA SER A 336 -2.27 -8.70 -46.53
C SER A 336 -1.00 -9.56 -46.66
N LYS A 337 -0.86 -10.55 -45.78
CA LYS A 337 0.11 -11.59 -45.98
C LYS A 337 -0.32 -12.35 -47.26
N LYS A 338 0.44 -12.19 -48.35
CA LYS A 338 0.41 -13.14 -49.47
C LYS A 338 1.11 -14.41 -49.07
#